data_db2c53cf05bee18a897ef2fdf9eb12c3
#
_entry.id   db2c53cf05bee18a897ef2fdf9eb12c3
#
_cell.length_a   1.000
_cell.length_b   1.000
_cell.length_c   1.000
_cell.angle_alpha   90.00
_cell.angle_beta   90.00
_cell.angle_gamma   90.00
#
_symmetry.space_group_name_H-M   'P 1'
#
loop_
_entity.id
_entity.type
_entity.pdbx_description
1 polymer ?
#
loop_
_entity_poly.entity_id
_entity_poly.type
_entity_poly.pdbx_seq_one_letter_code
_entity_poly.pdbx_strand_id
1 'polypeptide(L)'
;DTYGKNPGLYHGGDFAGVTAKLDYLQNLGVNTIWITPIVENVKGVAVTDEGKEAVPYNAAYHGYWASDFTKLNPTLGTTEEFETMISEAHKRGMRIMVDIVVNHAGYGTELTFADMLRDKSVSEGDIKSWQSGLPDFATENANVRAKLVEWQTAWMKDYGVDYFRVDTVKHVDS
;
A
#
# COMPACT_ATOMS: atom_id res chain seq x y z
N ASP A 1 23.69 11.31 -5.02
CA ASP A 1 22.50 11.94 -4.45
C ASP A 1 21.47 12.18 -5.54
N THR A 2 20.42 11.37 -5.59
CA THR A 2 19.32 11.49 -6.56
C THR A 2 18.15 12.30 -6.02
N TYR A 3 18.27 12.81 -4.78
CA TYR A 3 17.23 13.60 -4.14
C TYR A 3 16.89 14.84 -4.99
N GLY A 4 15.64 14.97 -5.38
CA GLY A 4 15.16 16.06 -6.26
C GLY A 4 15.43 15.89 -7.76
N LYS A 5 16.19 14.84 -8.18
CA LYS A 5 16.46 14.59 -9.61
C LYS A 5 15.44 13.63 -10.25
N ASN A 6 14.89 12.70 -9.48
CA ASN A 6 13.84 11.79 -9.92
C ASN A 6 12.80 11.61 -8.83
N PRO A 7 11.67 12.33 -8.86
CA PRO A 7 10.63 12.27 -7.84
C PRO A 7 9.91 10.92 -7.79
N GLY A 8 10.07 10.06 -8.80
CA GLY A 8 9.48 8.73 -8.85
C GLY A 8 10.22 7.66 -8.05
N LEU A 9 11.32 8.01 -7.37
CA LEU A 9 12.12 7.07 -6.58
C LEU A 9 11.84 7.19 -5.08
N TYR A 10 12.30 6.19 -4.31
CA TYR A 10 12.37 6.31 -2.85
C TYR A 10 13.43 7.33 -2.45
N HIS A 11 13.09 8.23 -1.52
CA HIS A 11 13.98 9.29 -1.03
C HIS A 11 14.17 9.24 0.49
N GLY A 12 13.96 8.11 1.11
CA GLY A 12 13.97 7.89 2.55
C GLY A 12 12.55 7.75 3.10
N GLY A 13 12.45 7.64 4.42
CA GLY A 13 11.21 7.30 5.11
C GLY A 13 11.05 5.78 5.22
N ASP A 14 11.30 5.27 6.44
CA ASP A 14 11.25 3.85 6.77
C ASP A 14 10.71 3.66 8.20
N PHE A 15 10.52 2.41 8.61
CA PHE A 15 10.01 2.08 9.95
C PHE A 15 10.95 2.55 11.07
N ALA A 16 12.25 2.40 10.87
CA ALA A 16 13.26 2.87 11.82
C ALA A 16 13.24 4.40 11.96
N GLY A 17 13.07 5.12 10.85
CA GLY A 17 12.95 6.56 10.84
C GLY A 17 11.72 7.07 11.59
N VAL A 18 10.56 6.41 11.44
CA VAL A 18 9.37 6.71 12.23
C VAL A 18 9.64 6.47 13.71
N THR A 19 10.22 5.31 14.06
CA THR A 19 10.57 4.95 15.43
C THR A 19 11.46 6.03 16.08
N ALA A 20 12.47 6.51 15.38
CA ALA A 20 13.38 7.57 15.85
C ALA A 20 12.69 8.93 16.06
N LYS A 21 11.49 9.13 15.53
CA LYS A 21 10.73 10.38 15.64
C LYS A 21 9.52 10.30 16.58
N LEU A 22 9.27 9.18 17.23
CA LEU A 22 8.09 8.99 18.09
C LEU A 22 8.01 9.99 19.23
N ASP A 23 9.13 10.30 19.89
CA ASP A 23 9.15 11.31 20.98
C ASP A 23 8.80 12.71 20.46
N TYR A 24 9.30 13.07 19.29
CA TYR A 24 8.94 14.33 18.64
C TYR A 24 7.45 14.40 18.33
N LEU A 25 6.89 13.33 17.74
CA LEU A 25 5.46 13.25 17.39
C LEU A 25 4.59 13.28 18.65
N GLN A 26 4.98 12.59 19.72
CA GLN A 26 4.28 12.62 21.01
C GLN A 26 4.27 14.04 21.61
N ASN A 27 5.38 14.74 21.56
CA ASN A 27 5.49 16.12 22.06
C ASN A 27 4.65 17.13 21.25
N LEU A 28 4.34 16.81 19.98
CA LEU A 28 3.37 17.56 19.15
C LEU A 28 1.91 17.23 19.48
N GLY A 29 1.64 16.25 20.34
CA GLY A 29 0.29 15.80 20.67
C GLY A 29 -0.31 14.82 19.67
N VAL A 30 0.51 14.21 18.79
CA VAL A 30 0.05 13.15 17.88
C VAL A 30 -0.33 11.91 18.68
N ASN A 31 -1.52 11.39 18.43
CA ASN A 31 -2.03 10.17 19.05
C ASN A 31 -2.19 9.00 18.09
N THR A 32 -2.16 9.26 16.78
CA THR A 32 -2.28 8.24 15.74
C THR A 32 -1.36 8.60 14.58
N ILE A 33 -0.57 7.64 14.13
CA ILE A 33 0.34 7.79 12.99
C ILE A 33 -0.23 6.99 11.84
N TRP A 34 -0.58 7.67 10.76
CA TRP A 34 -1.00 7.04 9.52
C TRP A 34 0.19 6.95 8.57
N ILE A 35 0.53 5.72 8.19
CA ILE A 35 1.61 5.41 7.25
C ILE A 35 1.04 4.91 5.91
N THR A 36 1.81 5.10 4.84
CA THR A 36 1.51 4.57 3.50
C THR A 36 1.38 3.05 3.50
N PRO A 37 0.83 2.43 2.41
CA PRO A 37 0.75 0.98 2.33
C PRO A 37 2.13 0.33 2.54
N ILE A 38 2.13 -0.73 3.36
CA ILE A 38 3.36 -1.38 3.85
C ILE A 38 3.75 -2.62 3.06
N VAL A 39 2.90 -3.07 2.15
CA VAL A 39 3.06 -4.32 1.42
C VAL A 39 4.05 -4.21 0.27
N GLU A 40 4.60 -5.34 -0.17
CA GLU A 40 5.53 -5.38 -1.29
C GLU A 40 4.87 -4.84 -2.56
N ASN A 41 5.56 -3.92 -3.22
CA ASN A 41 5.10 -3.27 -4.45
C ASN A 41 5.88 -3.76 -5.67
N VAL A 42 5.32 -3.52 -6.85
CA VAL A 42 6.05 -3.74 -8.11
C VAL A 42 7.34 -2.93 -8.10
N LYS A 43 8.41 -3.50 -8.69
CA LYS A 43 9.75 -2.88 -8.64
C LYS A 43 9.85 -1.54 -9.38
N GLY A 44 8.86 -1.26 -10.19
CA GLY A 44 8.68 -0.01 -10.89
C GLY A 44 8.17 -0.19 -12.30
N VAL A 45 7.59 0.86 -12.82
CA VAL A 45 7.04 0.92 -14.18
C VAL A 45 7.54 2.16 -14.87
N ALA A 46 7.79 2.06 -16.18
CA ALA A 46 7.94 3.24 -17.02
C ALA A 46 6.54 3.84 -17.23
N VAL A 47 6.29 5.01 -16.65
CA VAL A 47 5.05 5.72 -16.89
C VAL A 47 5.21 6.55 -18.15
N THR A 48 4.47 6.20 -19.20
CA THR A 48 4.34 7.03 -20.40
C THR A 48 3.01 7.77 -20.35
N ASP A 49 3.05 9.09 -20.20
CA ASP A 49 1.91 9.92 -20.60
C ASP A 49 1.86 9.93 -22.14
N GLU A 50 0.69 9.68 -22.72
CA GLU A 50 0.52 9.72 -24.18
C GLU A 50 1.05 11.04 -24.74
N GLY A 51 2.06 10.96 -25.59
CA GLY A 51 2.65 12.12 -26.30
C GLY A 51 3.74 12.87 -25.58
N LYS A 52 4.23 12.42 -24.42
CA LYS A 52 5.41 12.97 -23.72
C LYS A 52 6.57 11.98 -23.73
N GLU A 53 7.81 12.50 -23.65
CA GLU A 53 8.98 11.64 -23.39
C GLU A 53 8.72 10.73 -22.18
N ALA A 54 9.21 9.50 -22.25
CA ALA A 54 9.09 8.54 -21.16
C ALA A 54 9.50 9.18 -19.83
N VAL A 55 8.53 9.32 -18.91
CA VAL A 55 8.81 9.85 -17.58
C VAL A 55 9.80 8.90 -16.92
N PRO A 56 10.78 9.41 -16.17
CA PRO A 56 11.72 8.55 -15.46
C PRO A 56 11.00 7.51 -14.61
N TYR A 57 11.56 6.30 -14.59
CA TYR A 57 11.17 5.15 -13.79
C TYR A 57 10.49 5.53 -12.47
N ASN A 58 9.29 5.02 -12.23
CA ASN A 58 8.57 5.16 -10.98
C ASN A 58 8.71 3.86 -10.17
N ALA A 59 9.34 3.96 -9.01
CA ALA A 59 9.64 2.83 -8.13
C ALA A 59 8.45 2.41 -7.24
N ALA A 60 7.24 2.89 -7.49
CA ALA A 60 6.05 2.64 -6.66
C ALA A 60 6.24 3.05 -5.19
N TYR A 61 7.04 4.08 -4.93
CA TYR A 61 7.40 4.55 -3.57
C TYR A 61 6.18 4.89 -2.69
N HIS A 62 5.07 5.24 -3.34
CA HIS A 62 3.82 5.59 -2.67
C HIS A 62 3.08 4.38 -2.04
N GLY A 63 3.42 3.13 -2.44
CA GLY A 63 2.84 1.92 -1.86
C GLY A 63 1.53 1.42 -2.49
N TYR A 64 0.97 2.11 -3.51
CA TYR A 64 -0.35 1.77 -4.07
C TYR A 64 -0.32 0.77 -5.23
N TRP A 65 0.82 0.19 -5.57
CA TRP A 65 0.95 -0.81 -6.64
C TRP A 65 1.49 -2.14 -6.10
N ALA A 66 0.67 -2.76 -5.23
CA ALA A 66 1.05 -4.00 -4.56
C ALA A 66 1.29 -5.16 -5.53
N SER A 67 2.38 -5.89 -5.30
CA SER A 67 2.72 -7.15 -5.97
C SER A 67 2.52 -8.36 -5.07
N ASP A 68 2.56 -8.18 -3.74
CA ASP A 68 2.29 -9.22 -2.75
C ASP A 68 1.71 -8.58 -1.49
N PHE A 69 0.47 -8.93 -1.14
CA PHE A 69 -0.25 -8.39 0.02
C PHE A 69 0.13 -9.04 1.35
N THR A 70 0.97 -10.08 1.31
CA THR A 70 1.36 -10.87 2.48
C THR A 70 2.78 -10.59 2.97
N LYS A 71 3.52 -9.75 2.27
CA LYS A 71 4.91 -9.40 2.59
C LYS A 71 5.08 -7.92 2.80
N LEU A 72 5.93 -7.57 3.76
CA LEU A 72 6.39 -6.19 3.94
C LEU A 72 7.25 -5.74 2.76
N ASN A 73 7.11 -4.49 2.38
CA ASN A 73 7.97 -3.85 1.40
C ASN A 73 9.39 -3.71 2.00
N PRO A 74 10.39 -4.39 1.45
CA PRO A 74 11.73 -4.40 2.01
C PRO A 74 12.43 -3.03 1.98
N THR A 75 11.91 -2.09 1.17
CA THR A 75 12.43 -0.71 1.13
C THR A 75 12.00 0.10 2.35
N LEU A 76 10.92 -0.29 3.03
CA LEU A 76 10.44 0.36 4.25
C LEU A 76 11.10 -0.18 5.53
N GLY A 77 11.81 -1.29 5.45
CA GLY A 77 12.51 -1.91 6.58
C GLY A 77 12.24 -3.40 6.74
N THR A 78 12.72 -3.95 7.86
CA THR A 78 12.55 -5.35 8.22
C THR A 78 11.26 -5.56 9.04
N THR A 79 10.90 -6.84 9.23
CA THR A 79 9.79 -7.21 10.12
C THR A 79 10.04 -6.75 11.55
N GLU A 80 11.26 -6.90 12.04
CA GLU A 80 11.66 -6.49 13.40
C GLU A 80 11.59 -4.97 13.59
N GLU A 81 11.91 -4.21 12.55
CA GLU A 81 11.77 -2.74 12.57
C GLU A 81 10.30 -2.31 12.59
N PHE A 82 9.44 -3.02 11.84
CA PHE A 82 8.00 -2.79 11.85
C PHE A 82 7.37 -3.10 13.20
N GLU A 83 7.69 -4.26 13.80
CA GLU A 83 7.27 -4.65 15.15
C GLU A 83 7.75 -3.65 16.21
N THR A 84 9.00 -3.20 16.10
CA THR A 84 9.59 -2.21 17.00
C THR A 84 8.83 -0.89 16.90
N MET A 85 8.55 -0.41 15.70
CA MET A 85 7.80 0.83 15.48
C MET A 85 6.43 0.78 16.17
N ILE A 86 5.67 -0.30 15.99
CA ILE A 86 4.35 -0.47 16.61
C ILE A 86 4.46 -0.53 18.13
N SER A 87 5.35 -1.37 18.65
CA SER A 87 5.58 -1.53 20.09
C SER A 87 5.99 -0.22 20.74
N GLU A 88 6.92 0.53 20.16
CA GLU A 88 7.38 1.80 20.69
C GLU A 88 6.31 2.91 20.59
N ALA A 89 5.48 2.91 19.56
CA ALA A 89 4.32 3.80 19.46
C ALA A 89 3.31 3.49 20.59
N HIS A 90 2.98 2.21 20.79
CA HIS A 90 2.04 1.79 21.86
C HIS A 90 2.53 2.15 23.25
N LYS A 91 3.84 2.02 23.56
CA LYS A 91 4.42 2.45 24.85
C LYS A 91 4.21 3.93 25.11
N ARG A 92 4.09 4.74 24.08
CA ARG A 92 3.84 6.19 24.14
C ARG A 92 2.36 6.56 24.07
N GLY A 93 1.46 5.58 24.08
CA GLY A 93 0.01 5.78 23.93
C GLY A 93 -0.44 6.19 22.54
N MET A 94 0.44 6.07 21.53
CA MET A 94 0.11 6.33 20.12
C MET A 94 -0.38 5.07 19.42
N ARG A 95 -1.19 5.25 18.38
CA ARG A 95 -1.74 4.19 17.51
C ARG A 95 -1.13 4.23 16.15
N ILE A 96 -1.07 3.07 15.51
CA ILE A 96 -0.61 2.93 14.12
C ILE A 96 -1.79 2.63 13.21
N MET A 97 -1.99 3.49 12.22
CA MET A 97 -2.94 3.31 11.14
C MET A 97 -2.17 3.00 9.86
N VAL A 98 -2.50 1.89 9.21
CA VAL A 98 -1.90 1.51 7.94
C VAL A 98 -2.86 1.80 6.80
N ASP A 99 -2.36 2.42 5.74
CA ASP A 99 -3.10 2.55 4.49
C ASP A 99 -3.19 1.19 3.79
N ILE A 100 -4.37 0.80 3.35
CA ILE A 100 -4.59 -0.45 2.64
C ILE A 100 -5.33 -0.24 1.33
N VAL A 101 -5.00 -1.04 0.33
CA VAL A 101 -5.67 -1.07 -0.96
C VAL A 101 -6.36 -2.41 -1.13
N VAL A 102 -7.68 -2.39 -1.39
CA VAL A 102 -8.50 -3.58 -1.61
C VAL A 102 -9.18 -3.59 -2.99
N ASN A 103 -9.00 -2.52 -3.75
CA ASN A 103 -9.60 -2.35 -5.07
C ASN A 103 -8.77 -2.98 -6.19
N HIS A 104 -7.45 -2.82 -6.15
CA HIS A 104 -6.56 -3.18 -7.26
C HIS A 104 -5.20 -3.70 -6.79
N ALA A 105 -4.49 -4.33 -7.71
CA ALA A 105 -3.09 -4.70 -7.57
C ALA A 105 -2.19 -3.80 -8.43
N GLY A 106 -0.88 -3.98 -8.34
CA GLY A 106 0.10 -3.23 -9.13
C GLY A 106 0.14 -3.65 -10.60
N TYR A 107 0.67 -2.80 -11.45
CA TYR A 107 0.87 -3.11 -12.88
C TYR A 107 1.71 -4.36 -13.08
N GLY A 108 1.35 -5.19 -14.06
CA GLY A 108 2.10 -6.40 -14.42
C GLY A 108 1.88 -7.58 -13.49
N THR A 109 0.90 -7.51 -12.58
CA THR A 109 0.57 -8.60 -11.64
C THR A 109 -0.62 -9.45 -12.09
N GLU A 110 -1.08 -9.29 -13.33
CA GLU A 110 -2.28 -9.93 -13.87
C GLU A 110 -2.24 -11.46 -13.75
N LEU A 111 -1.07 -12.07 -13.97
CA LEU A 111 -0.92 -13.52 -13.82
C LEU A 111 -0.87 -13.96 -12.36
N THR A 112 -0.36 -13.12 -11.47
CA THR A 112 -0.27 -13.42 -10.03
C THR A 112 -1.63 -13.50 -9.38
N PHE A 113 -2.56 -12.64 -9.80
CA PHE A 113 -3.90 -12.53 -9.22
C PHE A 113 -5.02 -12.93 -10.18
N ALA A 114 -4.72 -13.72 -11.23
CA ALA A 114 -5.64 -14.02 -12.33
C ALA A 114 -7.03 -14.49 -11.88
N ASP A 115 -7.09 -15.35 -10.85
CA ASP A 115 -8.35 -15.88 -10.31
C ASP A 115 -9.16 -14.88 -9.46
N MET A 116 -8.60 -13.71 -9.21
CA MET A 116 -9.21 -12.67 -8.37
C MET A 116 -9.59 -11.42 -9.16
N LEU A 117 -9.06 -11.27 -10.36
CA LEU A 117 -9.23 -10.05 -11.15
C LEU A 117 -10.53 -10.07 -11.94
N ARG A 118 -11.06 -8.87 -12.15
CA ARG A 118 -12.10 -8.59 -13.12
C ARG A 118 -11.53 -8.69 -14.54
N ASP A 119 -12.32 -9.21 -15.47
CA ASP A 119 -11.97 -9.14 -16.89
C ASP A 119 -11.78 -7.68 -17.33
N LYS A 120 -10.65 -7.40 -17.94
CA LYS A 120 -10.26 -6.05 -18.38
C LYS A 120 -11.24 -5.41 -19.37
N SER A 121 -12.03 -6.23 -20.09
CA SER A 121 -13.06 -5.76 -21.03
C SER A 121 -14.31 -5.23 -20.31
N VAL A 122 -14.48 -5.54 -19.01
CA VAL A 122 -15.60 -5.04 -18.21
C VAL A 122 -15.36 -3.58 -17.88
N SER A 123 -16.32 -2.73 -18.22
CA SER A 123 -16.30 -1.30 -17.91
C SER A 123 -17.72 -0.85 -17.56
N GLU A 124 -18.12 -1.13 -16.32
CA GLU A 124 -19.45 -0.82 -15.78
C GLU A 124 -19.35 0.22 -14.64
N GLY A 125 -19.05 1.46 -15.02
CA GLY A 125 -18.88 2.56 -14.06
C GLY A 125 -17.56 2.46 -13.26
N ASP A 126 -17.48 3.25 -12.20
CA ASP A 126 -16.24 3.39 -11.41
C ASP A 126 -15.92 2.17 -10.54
N ILE A 127 -16.92 1.33 -10.22
CA ILE A 127 -16.73 0.16 -9.33
C ILE A 127 -16.22 -1.04 -10.11
N LYS A 128 -16.66 -1.20 -11.37
CA LYS A 128 -16.36 -2.38 -12.16
C LYS A 128 -15.55 -2.02 -13.40
N SER A 129 -14.38 -1.48 -13.19
CA SER A 129 -13.44 -1.15 -14.27
C SER A 129 -12.00 -1.02 -13.78
N TRP A 130 -11.06 -1.32 -14.63
CA TRP A 130 -9.65 -1.12 -14.36
C TRP A 130 -9.30 0.37 -14.36
N GLN A 131 -9.16 0.94 -13.17
CA GLN A 131 -8.82 2.35 -12.99
C GLN A 131 -7.37 2.60 -13.45
N SER A 132 -7.19 3.50 -14.43
CA SER A 132 -5.88 3.81 -14.99
C SER A 132 -5.08 2.59 -15.47
N GLY A 133 -5.76 1.49 -15.83
CA GLY A 133 -5.13 0.25 -16.27
C GLY A 133 -4.55 -0.62 -15.15
N LEU A 134 -4.82 -0.31 -13.89
CA LEU A 134 -4.45 -1.16 -12.75
C LEU A 134 -5.36 -2.40 -12.70
N PRO A 135 -4.79 -3.60 -12.44
CA PRO A 135 -5.56 -4.83 -12.30
C PRO A 135 -6.60 -4.74 -11.18
N ASP A 136 -7.88 -4.76 -11.55
CA ASP A 136 -9.01 -4.54 -10.65
C ASP A 136 -9.50 -5.87 -10.06
N PHE A 137 -9.66 -5.92 -8.73
CA PHE A 137 -10.22 -7.09 -8.06
C PHE A 137 -11.73 -7.16 -8.23
N ALA A 138 -12.24 -8.37 -8.56
CA ALA A 138 -13.67 -8.64 -8.66
C ALA A 138 -14.31 -8.70 -7.27
N THR A 139 -14.44 -7.54 -6.60
CA THR A 139 -14.86 -7.43 -5.20
C THR A 139 -16.31 -7.83 -4.95
N GLU A 140 -17.16 -7.94 -5.98
CA GLU A 140 -18.48 -8.58 -5.92
C GLU A 140 -18.40 -10.10 -5.65
N ASN A 141 -17.25 -10.74 -5.93
CA ASN A 141 -17.04 -12.15 -5.63
C ASN A 141 -16.71 -12.37 -4.14
N ALA A 142 -17.53 -13.16 -3.45
CA ALA A 142 -17.35 -13.41 -2.02
C ALA A 142 -16.00 -14.06 -1.67
N ASN A 143 -15.44 -14.91 -2.54
CA ASN A 143 -14.14 -15.55 -2.32
C ASN A 143 -13.01 -14.51 -2.44
N VAL A 144 -13.12 -13.58 -3.39
CA VAL A 144 -12.15 -12.48 -3.54
C VAL A 144 -12.19 -11.58 -2.32
N ARG A 145 -13.39 -11.17 -1.86
CA ARG A 145 -13.53 -10.38 -0.63
C ARG A 145 -12.93 -11.09 0.58
N ALA A 146 -13.25 -12.37 0.76
CA ALA A 146 -12.73 -13.16 1.89
C ALA A 146 -11.19 -13.19 1.88
N LYS A 147 -10.59 -13.32 0.70
CA LYS A 147 -9.12 -13.33 0.56
C LYS A 147 -8.49 -11.98 0.85
N LEU A 148 -9.07 -10.89 0.36
CA LEU A 148 -8.62 -9.54 0.67
C LEU A 148 -8.74 -9.22 2.16
N VAL A 149 -9.85 -9.60 2.80
CA VAL A 149 -10.04 -9.45 4.25
C VAL A 149 -9.00 -10.27 5.03
N GLU A 150 -8.75 -11.52 4.64
CA GLU A 150 -7.73 -12.38 5.25
C GLU A 150 -6.36 -11.69 5.23
N TRP A 151 -5.90 -11.24 4.07
CA TRP A 151 -4.59 -10.59 3.92
C TRP A 151 -4.48 -9.31 4.75
N GLN A 152 -5.47 -8.44 4.68
CA GLN A 152 -5.39 -7.16 5.39
C GLN A 152 -5.50 -7.33 6.91
N THR A 153 -6.41 -8.21 7.38
CA THR A 153 -6.56 -8.41 8.83
C THR A 153 -5.40 -9.16 9.49
N ALA A 154 -4.56 -9.85 8.70
CA ALA A 154 -3.33 -10.46 9.22
C ALA A 154 -2.41 -9.40 9.87
N TRP A 155 -2.29 -8.22 9.29
CA TRP A 155 -1.47 -7.13 9.85
C TRP A 155 -1.91 -6.68 11.24
N MET A 156 -3.23 -6.70 11.52
CA MET A 156 -3.74 -6.43 12.87
C MET A 156 -3.46 -7.60 13.82
N LYS A 157 -3.70 -8.84 13.36
CA LYS A 157 -3.59 -10.04 14.20
C LYS A 157 -2.15 -10.37 14.57
N ASP A 158 -1.25 -10.26 13.60
CA ASP A 158 0.12 -10.73 13.74
C ASP A 158 1.06 -9.64 14.28
N TYR A 159 0.77 -8.36 13.99
CA TYR A 159 1.67 -7.24 14.32
C TYR A 159 1.04 -6.17 15.24
N GLY A 160 -0.26 -6.22 15.45
CA GLY A 160 -0.94 -5.27 16.33
C GLY A 160 -1.18 -3.89 15.73
N VAL A 161 -1.33 -3.80 14.40
CA VAL A 161 -1.83 -2.58 13.73
C VAL A 161 -3.20 -2.24 14.29
N ASP A 162 -3.43 -0.96 14.64
CA ASP A 162 -4.65 -0.53 15.34
C ASP A 162 -5.80 -0.19 14.38
N TYR A 163 -5.49 0.44 13.26
CA TYR A 163 -6.48 0.95 12.31
C TYR A 163 -6.06 0.75 10.86
N PHE A 164 -7.06 0.73 9.98
CA PHE A 164 -6.85 0.84 8.54
C PHE A 164 -7.46 2.14 8.00
N ARG A 165 -6.73 2.79 7.11
CA ARG A 165 -7.30 3.72 6.14
C ARG A 165 -7.48 2.96 4.82
N VAL A 166 -8.70 2.84 4.35
CA VAL A 166 -9.01 2.09 3.13
C VAL A 166 -9.00 3.04 1.94
N ASP A 167 -8.02 2.86 1.05
CA ASP A 167 -7.94 3.62 -0.18
C ASP A 167 -9.02 3.16 -1.19
N THR A 168 -9.44 4.08 -2.08
CA THR A 168 -10.36 3.81 -3.19
C THR A 168 -11.67 3.10 -2.79
N VAL A 169 -12.14 3.28 -1.55
CA VAL A 169 -13.32 2.60 -1.01
C VAL A 169 -14.59 2.78 -1.87
N LYS A 170 -14.73 3.91 -2.56
CA LYS A 170 -15.87 4.18 -3.46
C LYS A 170 -15.86 3.30 -4.74
N HIS A 171 -14.74 2.64 -5.04
CA HIS A 171 -14.57 1.77 -6.20
C HIS A 171 -14.70 0.28 -5.85
N VAL A 172 -15.01 -0.03 -4.60
CA VAL A 172 -15.17 -1.39 -4.09
C VAL A 172 -16.66 -1.72 -4.00
N ASP A 173 -17.06 -2.89 -4.49
CA ASP A 173 -18.43 -3.37 -4.35
C ASP A 173 -18.71 -3.76 -2.89
N SER A 174 -19.92 -3.43 -2.40
CA SER A 174 -20.32 -3.58 -0.98
C SER A 174 -21.26 -4.76 -0.75
#